data_425525d8b063db1573aad5fe84335af5
#
_entry.id   425525d8b063db1573aad5fe84335af5
#
_cell.length_a   1.000
_cell.length_b   1.000
_cell.length_c   1.000
_cell.angle_alpha   90.00
_cell.angle_beta   90.00
_cell.angle_gamma   90.00
#
_symmetry.space_group_name_H-M   'P 1'
#
loop_
_entity.id
_entity.type
_entity.pdbx_description
1 polymer ?
#
loop_
_entity_poly.entity_id
_entity_poly.type
_entity_poly.pdbx_seq_one_letter_code
_entity_poly.pdbx_strand_id
1 'polypeptide(L)'
;MPIIRFSHAGVAKNFVDLYVPKTKHDDVDTVLDYINNLGKMEMWYDGSPIWLRPQYTDVKMYKSHQFLQVVGHTPMETITKKNNVISCDVFSTDRDGKPIGTEEFLLLDTITWDYSMVNYGNY
;
A
#
# COMPACT_ATOMS: atom_id res chain seq x y z
N MET A 1 -6.56 -12.35 14.08
CA MET A 1 -5.74 -12.76 12.91
C MET A 1 -5.14 -11.55 12.25
N PRO A 2 -3.86 -11.59 11.89
CA PRO A 2 -3.27 -10.50 11.11
C PRO A 2 -3.96 -10.39 9.75
N ILE A 3 -4.21 -9.16 9.33
CA ILE A 3 -4.89 -8.87 8.07
C ILE A 3 -3.87 -8.26 7.12
N ILE A 4 -3.74 -8.86 5.94
CA ILE A 4 -2.86 -8.36 4.88
C ILE A 4 -3.69 -8.06 3.65
N ARG A 5 -3.49 -6.88 3.07
CA ARG A 5 -4.16 -6.51 1.83
C ARG A 5 -3.19 -5.78 0.91
N PHE A 6 -3.41 -5.97 -0.36
CA PHE A 6 -2.63 -5.37 -1.43
C PHE A 6 -3.45 -4.26 -2.08
N SER A 7 -2.82 -3.13 -2.36
CA SER A 7 -3.45 -2.06 -3.11
C SER A 7 -2.40 -1.32 -3.93
N HIS A 8 -2.85 -0.49 -4.86
CA HIS A 8 -1.93 0.27 -5.71
C HIS A 8 -1.08 1.24 -4.87
N ALA A 9 -1.71 2.07 -4.05
CA ALA A 9 -1.00 3.14 -3.33
C ALA A 9 -1.21 3.14 -1.82
N GLY A 10 -2.17 2.38 -1.30
CA GLY A 10 -2.46 2.30 0.12
C GLY A 10 -3.80 2.92 0.50
N VAL A 11 -4.33 2.52 1.64
CA VAL A 11 -5.61 3.01 2.18
C VAL A 11 -5.33 3.83 3.43
N ALA A 12 -5.52 5.14 3.33
CA ALA A 12 -5.34 6.06 4.45
C ALA A 12 -6.60 6.15 5.31
N LYS A 13 -6.40 6.38 6.60
CA LYS A 13 -7.51 6.55 7.54
C LYS A 13 -8.45 7.71 7.12
N ASN A 14 -7.88 8.83 6.72
CA ASN A 14 -8.68 9.99 6.34
C ASN A 14 -9.53 9.74 5.09
N PHE A 15 -9.07 8.92 4.16
CA PHE A 15 -9.87 8.53 2.99
C PHE A 15 -11.08 7.68 3.41
N VAL A 16 -10.86 6.74 4.32
CA VAL A 16 -11.95 5.95 4.90
C VAL A 16 -12.93 6.85 5.64
N ASP A 17 -12.44 7.80 6.43
CA ASP A 17 -13.28 8.74 7.17
C ASP A 17 -14.16 9.60 6.24
N LEU A 18 -13.63 9.98 5.07
CA LEU A 18 -14.35 10.83 4.12
C LEU A 18 -15.44 10.08 3.35
N TYR A 19 -15.16 8.86 2.93
CA TYR A 19 -15.98 8.19 1.91
C TYR A 19 -16.68 6.92 2.38
N VAL A 20 -16.32 6.37 3.53
CA VAL A 20 -16.95 5.15 4.05
C VAL A 20 -17.77 5.51 5.29
N PRO A 21 -19.04 5.09 5.36
CA PRO A 21 -19.85 5.34 6.55
C PRO A 21 -19.18 4.80 7.82
N LYS A 22 -19.21 5.58 8.89
CA LYS A 22 -18.53 5.28 10.14
C LYS A 22 -18.93 3.93 10.74
N THR A 23 -20.17 3.54 10.55
CA THR A 23 -20.69 2.25 11.02
C THR A 23 -20.06 1.04 10.33
N LYS A 24 -19.33 1.26 9.23
CA LYS A 24 -18.70 0.20 8.43
C LYS A 24 -17.19 0.13 8.60
N HIS A 25 -16.59 0.99 9.43
CA HIS A 25 -15.13 1.11 9.52
C HIS A 25 -14.45 -0.10 10.18
N ASP A 26 -15.18 -0.90 10.96
CA ASP A 26 -14.56 -1.96 11.74
C ASP A 26 -14.17 -3.20 10.93
N ASP A 27 -14.86 -3.45 9.84
CA ASP A 27 -14.60 -4.62 8.99
C ASP A 27 -13.81 -4.20 7.75
N VAL A 28 -12.58 -4.70 7.65
CA VAL A 28 -11.67 -4.37 6.55
C VAL A 28 -12.28 -4.72 5.20
N ASP A 29 -12.85 -5.91 5.05
CA ASP A 29 -13.41 -6.33 3.77
C ASP A 29 -14.59 -5.45 3.35
N THR A 30 -15.43 -5.06 4.28
CA THR A 30 -16.54 -4.14 4.03
C THR A 30 -16.03 -2.77 3.56
N VAL A 31 -14.98 -2.25 4.22
CA VAL A 31 -14.37 -0.98 3.83
C VAL A 31 -13.78 -1.06 2.43
N LEU A 32 -13.07 -2.13 2.11
CA LEU A 32 -12.46 -2.30 0.78
C LEU A 32 -13.52 -2.45 -0.31
N ASP A 33 -14.60 -3.19 -0.04
CA ASP A 33 -15.72 -3.29 -0.97
C ASP A 33 -16.35 -1.92 -1.23
N TYR A 34 -16.53 -1.13 -0.19
CA TYR A 34 -17.08 0.22 -0.34
C TYR A 34 -16.17 1.09 -1.20
N ILE A 35 -14.86 1.07 -0.92
CA ILE A 35 -13.86 1.83 -1.69
C ILE A 35 -13.86 1.38 -3.16
N ASN A 36 -13.89 0.08 -3.42
CA ASN A 36 -13.86 -0.45 -4.78
C ASN A 36 -15.10 -0.09 -5.60
N ASN A 37 -16.17 0.33 -4.95
CA ASN A 37 -17.39 0.78 -5.61
C ASN A 37 -17.51 2.31 -5.71
N LEU A 38 -16.51 3.06 -5.26
CA LEU A 38 -16.48 4.51 -5.42
C LEU A 38 -16.29 4.91 -6.89
N GLY A 39 -16.77 6.10 -7.22
CA GLY A 39 -16.67 6.62 -8.57
C GLY A 39 -15.31 7.22 -8.89
N LYS A 40 -15.14 7.64 -10.14
CA LYS A 40 -13.89 8.23 -10.62
C LYS A 40 -13.52 9.51 -9.89
N MET A 41 -14.49 10.32 -9.47
CA MET A 41 -14.22 11.59 -8.80
C MET A 41 -13.58 11.38 -7.44
N GLU A 42 -14.10 10.45 -6.65
CA GLU A 42 -13.55 10.11 -5.34
C GLU A 42 -12.15 9.52 -5.47
N MET A 43 -11.95 8.65 -6.45
CA MET A 43 -10.66 7.99 -6.66
C MET A 43 -9.61 8.93 -7.30
N TRP A 44 -10.03 10.06 -7.85
CA TRP A 44 -9.12 11.06 -8.38
C TRP A 44 -8.52 11.96 -7.30
N TYR A 45 -9.01 11.89 -6.10
CA TYR A 45 -8.48 12.62 -4.95
C TYR A 45 -7.05 12.16 -4.61
N ASP A 46 -6.16 13.09 -4.28
CA ASP A 46 -4.74 12.83 -4.01
C ASP A 46 -4.51 11.84 -2.86
N GLY A 47 -5.43 11.77 -1.90
CA GLY A 47 -5.36 10.84 -0.78
C GLY A 47 -6.00 9.49 -1.04
N SER A 48 -6.42 9.20 -2.27
CA SER A 48 -7.07 7.94 -2.62
C SER A 48 -6.05 6.79 -2.71
N PRO A 49 -6.53 5.53 -2.73
CA PRO A 49 -5.66 4.37 -2.93
C PRO A 49 -4.94 4.31 -4.28
N ILE A 50 -5.26 5.23 -5.20
CA ILE A 50 -4.56 5.34 -6.49
C ILE A 50 -3.38 6.30 -6.41
N TRP A 51 -3.50 7.38 -5.64
CA TRP A 51 -2.53 8.48 -5.65
C TRP A 51 -1.73 8.66 -4.37
N LEU A 52 -2.12 8.02 -3.28
CA LEU A 52 -1.48 8.20 -1.98
C LEU A 52 0.03 7.91 -2.04
N ARG A 53 0.82 8.71 -1.33
CA ARG A 53 2.25 8.47 -1.14
C ARG A 53 2.58 8.47 0.34
N PRO A 54 2.22 7.40 1.07
CA PRO A 54 2.43 7.34 2.51
C PRO A 54 3.91 7.36 2.89
N GLN A 55 4.79 7.06 1.95
CA GLN A 55 6.23 7.07 2.14
C GLN A 55 6.78 8.49 2.35
N TYR A 56 6.08 9.50 1.84
CA TYR A 56 6.50 10.91 1.87
C TYR A 56 5.65 11.80 2.77
N THR A 57 4.62 11.26 3.37
CA THR A 57 3.68 12.03 4.20
C THR A 57 3.46 11.36 5.54
N ASP A 58 3.10 12.14 6.56
CA ASP A 58 2.76 11.62 7.90
C ASP A 58 1.29 11.21 7.99
N VAL A 59 0.72 10.75 6.91
CA VAL A 59 -0.67 10.32 6.89
C VAL A 59 -0.83 9.04 7.71
N LYS A 60 -1.89 8.99 8.54
CA LYS A 60 -2.25 7.76 9.25
C LYS A 60 -2.90 6.79 8.28
N MET A 61 -2.40 5.57 8.27
CA MET A 61 -2.98 4.50 7.48
C MET A 61 -4.16 3.87 8.22
N TYR A 62 -5.13 3.40 7.45
CA TYR A 62 -6.31 2.74 7.99
C TYR A 62 -5.91 1.51 8.81
N LYS A 63 -6.35 1.42 10.06
CA LYS A 63 -6.06 0.32 10.98
C LYS A 63 -4.58 -0.07 11.04
N SER A 64 -3.68 0.91 11.14
CA SER A 64 -2.23 0.70 11.06
C SER A 64 -1.66 -0.30 12.06
N HIS A 65 -2.34 -0.57 13.18
CA HIS A 65 -1.89 -1.54 14.18
C HIS A 65 -2.33 -2.97 13.91
N GLN A 66 -3.29 -3.17 13.03
CA GLN A 66 -3.92 -4.47 12.78
C GLN A 66 -3.87 -4.90 11.32
N PHE A 67 -3.45 -4.02 10.45
CA PHE A 67 -3.61 -4.14 9.02
C PHE A 67 -2.27 -3.89 8.33
N LEU A 68 -1.71 -4.94 7.74
CA LEU A 68 -0.51 -4.81 6.92
C LEU A 68 -0.92 -4.50 5.50
N GLN A 69 -0.42 -3.40 4.96
CA GLN A 69 -0.68 -2.99 3.59
C GLN A 69 0.57 -3.18 2.73
N VAL A 70 0.42 -3.84 1.60
CA VAL A 70 1.48 -4.02 0.60
C VAL A 70 1.12 -3.16 -0.61
N VAL A 71 1.98 -2.20 -0.94
CA VAL A 71 1.69 -1.14 -1.90
C VAL A 71 2.82 -0.96 -2.92
N GLY A 72 2.48 -0.34 -4.05
CA GLY A 72 3.41 0.13 -5.06
C GLY A 72 3.33 1.65 -5.23
N HIS A 73 3.17 2.11 -6.47
CA HIS A 73 2.93 3.49 -6.88
C HIS A 73 4.10 4.45 -6.64
N THR A 74 4.71 4.44 -5.48
CA THR A 74 5.80 5.35 -5.12
C THR A 74 7.13 4.63 -5.34
N PRO A 75 7.98 5.11 -6.27
CA PRO A 75 9.28 4.48 -6.51
C PRO A 75 10.17 4.51 -5.27
N MET A 76 10.76 3.38 -4.95
CA MET A 76 11.65 3.20 -3.81
C MET A 76 12.97 2.59 -4.27
N GLU A 77 14.07 2.92 -3.58
CA GLU A 77 15.36 2.29 -3.85
C GLU A 77 15.38 0.84 -3.39
N THR A 78 14.79 0.57 -2.23
CA THR A 78 14.69 -0.77 -1.66
C THR A 78 13.26 -1.02 -1.18
N ILE A 79 12.88 -2.30 -1.13
CA ILE A 79 11.63 -2.68 -0.48
C ILE A 79 11.75 -2.35 1.01
N THR A 80 10.81 -1.57 1.54
CA THR A 80 10.83 -1.10 2.92
C THR A 80 9.51 -1.38 3.61
N LYS A 81 9.59 -1.60 4.93
CA LYS A 81 8.40 -1.71 5.78
C LYS A 81 8.45 -0.60 6.82
N LYS A 82 7.43 0.23 6.85
CA LYS A 82 7.28 1.32 7.82
C LYS A 82 5.82 1.45 8.22
N ASN A 83 5.54 1.45 9.52
CA ASN A 83 4.17 1.61 10.05
C ASN A 83 3.17 0.62 9.43
N ASN A 84 3.58 -0.63 9.29
CA ASN A 84 2.80 -1.70 8.64
C ASN A 84 2.42 -1.40 7.18
N VAL A 85 3.27 -0.67 6.48
CA VAL A 85 3.19 -0.50 5.03
C VAL A 85 4.48 -1.04 4.41
N ILE A 86 4.36 -2.05 3.56
CA ILE A 86 5.48 -2.55 2.76
C ILE A 86 5.39 -1.91 1.38
N SER A 87 6.44 -1.18 1.00
CA SER A 87 6.52 -0.46 -0.29
C SER A 87 7.37 -1.27 -1.26
N CYS A 88 6.78 -1.69 -2.38
CA CYS A 88 7.35 -2.69 -3.28
C CYS A 88 7.75 -2.17 -4.64
N ASP A 89 7.55 -0.89 -4.97
CA ASP A 89 7.92 -0.38 -6.29
C ASP A 89 9.41 -0.10 -6.36
N VAL A 90 10.17 -1.14 -6.66
CA VAL A 90 11.62 -1.08 -6.85
C VAL A 90 12.01 -1.39 -8.29
N PHE A 91 11.04 -1.36 -9.22
CA PHE A 91 11.24 -1.62 -10.64
C PHE A 91 11.08 -0.38 -11.51
N SER A 92 10.69 0.76 -10.94
CA SER A 92 10.53 2.01 -11.69
C SER A 92 11.86 2.57 -12.17
N THR A 93 11.82 3.32 -13.24
CA THR A 93 12.99 4.00 -13.80
C THR A 93 12.88 5.51 -13.67
N ASP A 94 14.02 6.20 -13.74
CA ASP A 94 14.06 7.65 -13.83
C ASP A 94 13.76 8.14 -15.27
N ARG A 95 13.89 9.45 -15.49
CA ARG A 95 13.61 10.04 -16.81
C ARG A 95 14.53 9.53 -17.90
N ASP A 96 15.73 9.08 -17.54
CA ASP A 96 16.74 8.57 -18.49
C ASP A 96 16.63 7.07 -18.69
N GLY A 97 15.63 6.43 -18.09
CA GLY A 97 15.40 4.98 -18.19
C GLY A 97 16.28 4.15 -17.27
N LYS A 98 16.98 4.80 -16.32
CA LYS A 98 17.81 4.08 -15.36
C LYS A 98 16.96 3.55 -14.19
N PRO A 99 17.23 2.32 -13.72
CA PRO A 99 16.52 1.80 -12.57
C PRO A 99 16.71 2.68 -11.33
N ILE A 100 15.62 2.98 -10.64
CA ILE A 100 15.64 3.69 -9.36
C ILE A 100 15.93 2.71 -8.23
N GLY A 101 15.34 1.52 -8.29
CA GLY A 101 15.39 0.56 -7.20
C GLY A 101 16.21 -0.70 -7.52
N THR A 102 16.21 -1.59 -6.56
CA THR A 102 17.00 -2.85 -6.59
C THR A 102 16.45 -3.91 -7.53
N GLU A 103 15.23 -3.74 -8.02
CA GLU A 103 14.54 -4.71 -8.88
C GLU A 103 14.40 -6.08 -8.21
N GLU A 104 14.11 -6.08 -6.92
CA GLU A 104 13.88 -7.29 -6.14
C GLU A 104 12.39 -7.58 -5.98
N PHE A 105 12.06 -8.84 -5.71
CA PHE A 105 10.70 -9.27 -5.40
C PHE A 105 10.54 -9.46 -3.91
N LEU A 106 9.34 -9.17 -3.42
CA LEU A 106 8.98 -9.39 -2.02
C LEU A 106 8.57 -10.86 -1.82
N LEU A 107 9.16 -11.49 -0.81
CA LEU A 107 8.65 -12.72 -0.22
C LEU A 107 8.06 -12.39 1.14
N LEU A 108 6.79 -12.65 1.32
CA LEU A 108 6.07 -12.31 2.55
C LEU A 108 5.44 -13.55 3.15
N ASP A 109 5.77 -13.82 4.42
CA ASP A 109 5.05 -14.83 5.20
C ASP A 109 3.75 -14.22 5.71
N THR A 110 2.63 -14.74 5.25
CA THR A 110 1.31 -14.18 5.57
C THR A 110 0.84 -14.51 6.98
N ILE A 111 1.53 -15.38 7.68
CA ILE A 111 1.22 -15.76 9.07
C ILE A 111 2.04 -14.92 10.04
N THR A 112 3.35 -14.83 9.82
CA THR A 112 4.26 -14.14 10.76
C THR A 112 4.52 -12.68 10.40
N TRP A 113 4.20 -12.27 9.18
CA TRP A 113 4.55 -10.97 8.58
C TRP A 113 6.06 -10.78 8.36
N ASP A 114 6.85 -11.83 8.52
CA ASP A 114 8.26 -11.78 8.15
C ASP A 114 8.39 -11.63 6.63
N TYR A 115 9.35 -10.83 6.20
CA TYR A 115 9.57 -10.63 4.78
C TYR A 115 11.05 -10.67 4.43
N SER A 116 11.31 -11.02 3.19
CA SER A 116 12.63 -10.97 2.59
C SER A 116 12.52 -10.58 1.13
N MET A 117 13.64 -10.35 0.49
CA MET A 117 13.71 -9.96 -0.90
C MET A 117 14.45 -11.03 -1.70
N VAL A 118 13.99 -11.26 -2.92
CA VAL A 118 14.60 -12.22 -3.86
C VAL A 118 14.99 -11.48 -5.13
N ASN A 119 16.25 -11.61 -5.51
CA ASN A 119 16.74 -11.02 -6.74
C ASN A 119 16.25 -11.79 -7.96
N TYR A 120 16.02 -11.05 -9.03
CA TYR A 120 15.76 -11.62 -10.35
C TYR A 120 16.95 -12.51 -10.74
N GLY A 121 16.68 -13.78 -10.98
CA GLY A 121 17.70 -14.75 -11.35
C GLY A 121 18.22 -15.63 -10.23
N ASN A 122 17.80 -15.42 -8.98
CA ASN A 122 18.19 -16.22 -7.82
C ASN A 122 17.07 -17.16 -7.34
N TYR A 123 16.34 -17.70 -8.27
CA TYR A 123 15.28 -18.66 -7.98
C TYR A 123 15.81 -20.06 -7.84
#